data_1cab2b7f79027517208141e30ad8dc5c
#
_entry.id   1cab2b7f79027517208141e30ad8dc5c
#
_cell.length_a   1.000
_cell.length_b   1.000
_cell.length_c   1.000
_cell.angle_alpha   90.00
_cell.angle_beta   90.00
_cell.angle_gamma   90.00
#
_symmetry.space_group_name_H-M   'P 1'
#
loop_
_entity.id
_entity.type
_entity.pdbx_description
1 polymer ?
#
loop_
_entity_poly.entity_id
_entity_poly.type
_entity_poly.pdbx_seq_one_letter_code
_entity_poly.pdbx_strand_id
1 'polypeptide(L)'
;MISETGELLRTMNVKDGFAMKFAIDNGYKIGIISGGTNEAVKKRLNNLGIDEIHLRSHDKIIHFNDIIKKYGLSNEEILVMGDDVPDIPIIKAAGVGCCPQDAVPEVKAAANYVSQKNGGDGCVRDVIEQVMKIQNKWI
;
A
#
# COMPACT_ATOMS: atom_id res chain seq x y z
N MET A 1 4.58 -18.29 -5.75
CA MET A 1 5.13 -19.59 -5.31
C MET A 1 3.99 -20.60 -5.27
N ILE A 2 4.20 -21.80 -5.79
CA ILE A 2 3.19 -22.88 -5.82
C ILE A 2 3.80 -24.08 -5.08
N SER A 3 3.07 -24.68 -4.14
CA SER A 3 3.51 -25.86 -3.40
C SER A 3 3.44 -27.11 -4.26
N GLU A 4 4.07 -28.20 -3.80
CA GLU A 4 4.03 -29.51 -4.47
C GLU A 4 2.59 -30.06 -4.58
N THR A 5 1.69 -29.65 -3.69
CA THR A 5 0.26 -30.02 -3.71
C THR A 5 -0.57 -29.13 -4.62
N GLY A 6 0.05 -28.16 -5.30
CA GLY A 6 -0.62 -27.22 -6.19
C GLY A 6 -1.22 -25.99 -5.48
N GLU A 7 -0.98 -25.80 -4.20
CA GLU A 7 -1.42 -24.64 -3.47
C GLU A 7 -0.65 -23.37 -3.88
N LEU A 8 -1.37 -22.27 -4.10
CA LEU A 8 -0.74 -20.97 -4.36
C LEU A 8 -0.31 -20.34 -3.04
N LEU A 9 1.00 -20.20 -2.86
CA LEU A 9 1.59 -19.60 -1.68
C LEU A 9 2.02 -18.16 -1.94
N ARG A 10 1.80 -17.29 -0.97
CA ARG A 10 2.23 -15.89 -1.01
C ARG A 10 3.08 -15.58 0.22
N THR A 11 4.08 -14.74 0.04
CA THR A 11 4.92 -14.24 1.13
C THR A 11 4.64 -12.77 1.37
N MET A 12 4.75 -12.35 2.64
CA MET A 12 4.67 -10.94 3.04
C MET A 12 5.89 -10.60 3.89
N ASN A 13 6.42 -9.42 3.71
CA ASN A 13 7.59 -8.96 4.47
C ASN A 13 7.18 -8.59 5.90
N VAL A 14 7.85 -9.19 6.89
CA VAL A 14 7.56 -8.97 8.31
C VAL A 14 7.87 -7.53 8.73
N LYS A 15 8.90 -6.93 8.15
CA LYS A 15 9.29 -5.54 8.45
C LYS A 15 8.25 -4.54 7.93
N ASP A 16 7.66 -4.81 6.77
CA ASP A 16 6.52 -4.04 6.25
C ASP A 16 5.32 -4.19 7.19
N GLY A 17 5.04 -5.41 7.63
CA GLY A 17 3.95 -5.69 8.57
C GLY A 17 4.11 -4.93 9.89
N PHE A 18 5.31 -4.91 10.46
CA PHE A 18 5.60 -4.15 11.67
C PHE A 18 5.32 -2.66 11.46
N ALA A 19 5.81 -2.08 10.37
CA ALA A 19 5.64 -0.66 10.07
C ALA A 19 4.17 -0.28 9.91
N MET A 20 3.39 -1.10 9.22
CA MET A 20 1.95 -0.87 9.04
C MET A 20 1.22 -0.88 10.39
N LYS A 21 1.48 -1.90 11.23
CA LYS A 21 0.86 -1.97 12.55
C LYS A 21 1.27 -0.81 13.43
N PHE A 22 2.54 -0.46 13.43
CA PHE A 22 3.06 0.67 14.20
C PHE A 22 2.40 1.99 13.78
N ALA A 23 2.22 2.20 12.48
CA ALA A 23 1.53 3.38 11.96
C ALA A 23 0.08 3.44 12.43
N ILE A 24 -0.65 2.33 12.34
CA ILE A 24 -2.05 2.25 12.79
C ILE A 24 -2.15 2.54 14.29
N ASP A 25 -1.27 1.96 15.10
CA ASP A 25 -1.24 2.17 16.54
C ASP A 25 -0.93 3.64 16.91
N ASN A 26 -0.34 4.39 15.98
CA ASN A 26 -0.03 5.80 16.15
C ASN A 26 -1.00 6.75 15.41
N GLY A 27 -2.18 6.25 15.06
CA GLY A 27 -3.28 7.07 14.53
C GLY A 27 -3.32 7.25 13.03
N TYR A 28 -2.44 6.60 12.27
CA TYR A 28 -2.51 6.60 10.81
C TYR A 28 -3.55 5.61 10.32
N LYS A 29 -4.15 5.92 9.18
CA LYS A 29 -5.06 5.01 8.49
C LYS A 29 -4.34 4.38 7.31
N ILE A 30 -4.58 3.07 7.11
CA ILE A 30 -4.03 2.34 5.97
C ILE A 30 -5.19 1.67 5.24
N GLY A 31 -5.25 1.86 3.93
CA GLY A 31 -6.20 1.19 3.05
C GLY A 31 -5.46 0.35 2.01
N ILE A 32 -6.06 -0.73 1.60
CA ILE A 32 -5.54 -1.64 0.57
C ILE A 32 -6.56 -1.71 -0.57
N ILE A 33 -6.10 -1.47 -1.78
CA ILE A 33 -6.90 -1.61 -2.99
C ILE A 33 -6.16 -2.56 -3.92
N SER A 34 -6.75 -3.72 -4.19
CA SER A 34 -6.10 -4.80 -4.93
C SER A 34 -7.04 -5.40 -5.97
N GLY A 35 -6.49 -5.75 -7.14
CA GLY A 35 -7.19 -6.58 -8.12
C GLY A 35 -7.23 -8.05 -7.75
N GLY A 36 -6.45 -8.47 -6.76
CA GLY A 36 -6.39 -9.85 -6.29
C GLY A 36 -7.64 -10.30 -5.53
N THR A 37 -7.77 -11.61 -5.37
CA THR A 37 -8.94 -12.24 -4.74
C THR A 37 -8.59 -13.09 -3.53
N ASN A 38 -7.35 -13.05 -3.06
CA ASN A 38 -6.85 -13.96 -2.03
C ASN A 38 -7.31 -13.52 -0.63
N GLU A 39 -8.23 -14.29 -0.04
CA GLU A 39 -8.78 -14.03 1.30
C GLU A 39 -7.73 -14.24 2.41
N ALA A 40 -6.71 -15.05 2.20
CA ALA A 40 -5.63 -15.23 3.17
C ALA A 40 -4.80 -13.95 3.32
N VAL A 41 -4.58 -13.21 2.24
CA VAL A 41 -3.94 -11.90 2.27
C VAL A 41 -4.79 -10.92 3.08
N LYS A 42 -6.10 -10.90 2.83
CA LYS A 42 -7.03 -10.07 3.60
C LYS A 42 -6.97 -10.38 5.10
N LYS A 43 -6.98 -11.67 5.46
CA LYS A 43 -6.88 -12.10 6.85
C LYS A 43 -5.57 -11.61 7.49
N ARG A 44 -4.44 -11.73 6.79
CA ARG A 44 -3.15 -11.25 7.28
C ARG A 44 -3.17 -9.74 7.52
N LEU A 45 -3.74 -8.99 6.61
CA LEU A 45 -3.84 -7.53 6.74
C LEU A 45 -4.77 -7.12 7.88
N ASN A 46 -5.92 -7.81 8.04
CA ASN A 46 -6.82 -7.58 9.18
C ASN A 46 -6.11 -7.82 10.51
N ASN A 47 -5.25 -8.82 10.60
CA ASN A 47 -4.49 -9.11 11.81
C ASN A 47 -3.50 -8.00 12.18
N LEU A 48 -3.11 -7.17 11.20
CA LEU A 48 -2.29 -5.98 11.43
C LEU A 48 -3.12 -4.76 11.86
N GLY A 49 -4.44 -4.86 11.86
CA GLY A 49 -5.33 -3.76 12.18
C GLY A 49 -5.84 -2.99 10.96
N ILE A 50 -5.62 -3.50 9.75
CA ILE A 50 -6.09 -2.88 8.52
C ILE A 50 -7.50 -3.39 8.22
N ASP A 51 -8.49 -2.50 8.24
CA ASP A 51 -9.89 -2.83 7.98
C ASP A 51 -10.35 -2.37 6.60
N GLU A 52 -9.75 -1.33 6.04
CA GLU A 52 -10.10 -0.76 4.75
C GLU A 52 -9.42 -1.55 3.63
N ILE A 53 -10.01 -2.70 3.26
CA ILE A 53 -9.44 -3.63 2.27
C ILE A 53 -10.46 -3.86 1.16
N HIS A 54 -10.08 -3.48 -0.06
CA HIS A 54 -10.89 -3.67 -1.27
C HIS A 54 -10.19 -4.64 -2.20
N LEU A 55 -10.70 -5.86 -2.28
CA LEU A 55 -10.24 -6.88 -3.21
C LEU A 55 -11.07 -6.83 -4.51
N ARG A 56 -10.60 -7.50 -5.54
CA ARG A 56 -11.26 -7.59 -6.86
C ARG A 56 -11.53 -6.22 -7.49
N SER A 57 -10.69 -5.24 -7.18
CA SER A 57 -10.85 -3.89 -7.69
C SER A 57 -10.28 -3.80 -9.11
N HIS A 58 -11.15 -3.59 -10.08
CA HIS A 58 -10.75 -3.40 -11.49
C HIS A 58 -10.56 -1.93 -11.84
N ASP A 59 -11.19 -1.03 -11.10
CA ASP A 59 -11.03 0.42 -11.24
C ASP A 59 -10.71 1.01 -9.86
N LYS A 60 -9.43 1.16 -9.60
CA LYS A 60 -8.92 1.55 -8.28
C LYS A 60 -9.32 2.96 -7.87
N ILE A 61 -9.53 3.86 -8.83
CA ILE A 61 -9.91 5.24 -8.53
C ILE A 61 -11.28 5.33 -7.84
N ILE A 62 -12.19 4.42 -8.16
CA ILE A 62 -13.50 4.38 -7.52
C ILE A 62 -13.35 4.12 -6.01
N HIS A 63 -12.61 3.08 -5.65
CA HIS A 63 -12.37 2.75 -4.24
C HIS A 63 -11.55 3.83 -3.53
N PHE A 64 -10.57 4.40 -4.23
CA PHE A 64 -9.79 5.53 -3.70
C PHE A 64 -10.70 6.72 -3.34
N ASN A 65 -11.61 7.10 -4.23
CA ASN A 65 -12.55 8.19 -3.98
C ASN A 65 -13.52 7.86 -2.84
N ASP A 66 -13.99 6.61 -2.74
CA ASP A 66 -14.85 6.17 -1.65
C ASP A 66 -14.15 6.29 -0.29
N ILE A 67 -12.87 5.91 -0.21
CA ILE A 67 -12.07 6.04 1.02
C ILE A 67 -11.91 7.50 1.42
N ILE A 68 -11.58 8.36 0.46
CA ILE A 68 -11.46 9.80 0.68
C ILE A 68 -12.75 10.37 1.27
N LYS A 69 -13.88 10.04 0.66
CA LYS A 69 -15.19 10.51 1.10
C LYS A 69 -15.55 9.99 2.49
N LYS A 70 -15.29 8.71 2.73
CA LYS A 70 -15.60 8.05 4.01
C LYS A 70 -14.91 8.72 5.18
N TYR A 71 -13.65 9.11 5.03
CA TYR A 71 -12.82 9.68 6.10
C TYR A 71 -12.70 11.20 6.03
N GLY A 72 -13.34 11.84 5.05
CA GLY A 72 -13.29 13.30 4.90
C GLY A 72 -11.90 13.85 4.63
N LEU A 73 -11.11 13.12 3.83
CA LEU A 73 -9.71 13.48 3.55
C LEU A 73 -9.62 14.42 2.34
N SER A 74 -8.55 15.22 2.30
CA SER A 74 -8.09 15.85 1.07
C SER A 74 -7.02 14.96 0.42
N ASN A 75 -6.83 15.11 -0.89
CA ASN A 75 -5.80 14.33 -1.60
C ASN A 75 -4.40 14.56 -1.02
N GLU A 76 -4.13 15.77 -0.51
CA GLU A 76 -2.85 16.15 0.09
C GLU A 76 -2.51 15.36 1.36
N GLU A 77 -3.51 14.78 2.02
CA GLU A 77 -3.34 13.98 3.22
C GLU A 77 -3.04 12.51 2.93
N ILE A 78 -2.92 12.14 1.65
CA ILE A 78 -2.86 10.75 1.22
C ILE A 78 -1.55 10.46 0.51
N LEU A 79 -0.92 9.37 0.92
CA LEU A 79 0.19 8.75 0.20
C LEU A 79 -0.30 7.43 -0.39
N VAL A 80 -0.02 7.22 -1.67
CA VAL A 80 -0.34 5.96 -2.38
C VAL A 80 0.95 5.29 -2.82
N MET A 81 1.01 3.97 -2.67
CA MET A 81 2.07 3.15 -3.26
C MET A 81 1.46 2.14 -4.20
N GLY A 82 1.98 2.07 -5.42
CA GLY A 82 1.59 1.10 -6.43
C GLY A 82 2.77 0.72 -7.31
N ASP A 83 2.65 -0.37 -8.07
CA ASP A 83 3.77 -0.93 -8.84
C ASP A 83 3.45 -1.18 -10.32
N ASP A 84 2.21 -1.10 -10.74
CA ASP A 84 1.81 -1.43 -12.11
C ASP A 84 0.84 -0.40 -12.68
N VAL A 85 0.63 -0.48 -13.99
CA VAL A 85 -0.17 0.49 -14.77
C VAL A 85 -1.55 0.76 -14.17
N PRO A 86 -2.31 -0.21 -13.66
CA PRO A 86 -3.60 0.06 -13.02
C PRO A 86 -3.54 0.98 -11.79
N ASP A 87 -2.36 1.17 -11.20
CA ASP A 87 -2.18 2.03 -10.03
C ASP A 87 -1.96 3.50 -10.42
N ILE A 88 -1.68 3.80 -11.67
CA ILE A 88 -1.33 5.15 -12.11
C ILE A 88 -2.40 6.19 -11.76
N PRO A 89 -3.70 5.94 -11.96
CA PRO A 89 -4.71 6.95 -11.62
C PRO A 89 -4.68 7.37 -10.16
N ILE A 90 -4.52 6.43 -9.22
CA ILE A 90 -4.48 6.76 -7.80
C ILE A 90 -3.14 7.33 -7.37
N ILE A 91 -2.04 6.91 -7.98
CA ILE A 91 -0.71 7.50 -7.75
C ILE A 91 -0.73 8.99 -8.12
N LYS A 92 -1.34 9.34 -9.24
CA LYS A 92 -1.45 10.73 -9.69
C LYS A 92 -2.43 11.56 -8.85
N ALA A 93 -3.48 10.94 -8.32
CA ALA A 93 -4.49 11.64 -7.53
C ALA A 93 -4.02 11.95 -6.10
N ALA A 94 -3.13 11.14 -5.55
CA ALA A 94 -2.63 11.31 -4.18
C ALA A 94 -1.73 12.55 -4.05
N GLY A 95 -1.62 13.07 -2.84
CA GLY A 95 -0.66 14.14 -2.54
C GLY A 95 0.78 13.68 -2.75
N VAL A 96 1.08 12.43 -2.39
CA VAL A 96 2.37 11.78 -2.68
C VAL A 96 2.12 10.41 -3.29
N GLY A 97 2.52 10.22 -4.54
CA GLY A 97 2.50 8.93 -5.21
C GLY A 97 3.87 8.27 -5.14
N CYS A 98 3.91 7.04 -4.67
CA CYS A 98 5.14 6.27 -4.48
C CYS A 98 5.11 4.96 -5.25
N CYS A 99 6.27 4.39 -5.49
CA CYS A 99 6.38 3.04 -6.02
C CYS A 99 7.64 2.33 -5.51
N PRO A 100 7.64 0.98 -5.52
CA PRO A 100 8.86 0.23 -5.23
C PRO A 100 9.90 0.36 -6.35
N GLN A 101 11.13 -0.07 -6.07
CA GLN A 101 12.23 0.01 -7.04
C GLN A 101 11.98 -0.82 -8.30
N ASP A 102 11.28 -1.93 -8.17
CA ASP A 102 10.95 -2.84 -9.27
C ASP A 102 9.59 -2.57 -9.92
N ALA A 103 9.00 -1.40 -9.69
CA ALA A 103 7.79 -0.98 -10.41
C ALA A 103 8.06 -0.85 -11.91
N VAL A 104 7.00 -0.98 -12.70
CA VAL A 104 7.11 -0.78 -14.15
C VAL A 104 7.50 0.67 -14.49
N PRO A 105 8.20 0.90 -15.62
CA PRO A 105 8.70 2.24 -15.96
C PRO A 105 7.63 3.33 -15.98
N GLU A 106 6.42 3.02 -16.43
CA GLU A 106 5.31 3.97 -16.52
C GLU A 106 4.89 4.46 -15.12
N VAL A 107 4.93 3.59 -14.13
CA VAL A 107 4.64 3.94 -12.74
C VAL A 107 5.76 4.79 -12.15
N LYS A 108 7.01 4.44 -12.41
CA LYS A 108 8.15 5.24 -11.96
C LYS A 108 8.10 6.67 -12.51
N ALA A 109 7.66 6.81 -13.77
CA ALA A 109 7.51 8.13 -14.40
C ALA A 109 6.39 8.96 -13.77
N ALA A 110 5.33 8.31 -13.27
CA ALA A 110 4.19 8.98 -12.64
C ALA A 110 4.40 9.29 -11.15
N ALA A 111 5.28 8.56 -10.47
CA ALA A 111 5.46 8.66 -9.04
C ALA A 111 6.26 9.90 -8.63
N ASN A 112 5.96 10.45 -7.45
CA ASN A 112 6.76 11.51 -6.83
C ASN A 112 8.01 10.95 -6.13
N TYR A 113 7.93 9.70 -5.64
CA TYR A 113 9.02 9.04 -4.93
C TYR A 113 9.12 7.58 -5.35
N VAL A 114 10.33 7.14 -5.66
CA VAL A 114 10.65 5.75 -5.97
C VAL A 114 11.48 5.20 -4.79
N SER A 115 10.96 4.18 -4.10
CA SER A 115 11.68 3.54 -3.02
C SER A 115 12.96 2.86 -3.53
N GLN A 116 13.98 2.81 -2.70
CA GLN A 116 15.19 2.02 -2.98
C GLN A 116 14.97 0.53 -2.74
N LYS A 117 13.81 0.16 -2.18
CA LYS A 117 13.44 -1.23 -1.89
C LYS A 117 12.47 -1.76 -2.93
N ASN A 118 12.63 -3.05 -3.28
CA ASN A 118 11.69 -3.73 -4.16
C ASN A 118 10.37 -4.03 -3.45
N GLY A 119 9.34 -4.31 -4.24
CA GLY A 119 8.07 -4.80 -3.73
C GLY A 119 8.28 -6.09 -2.92
N GLY A 120 7.69 -6.15 -1.73
CA GLY A 120 7.87 -7.25 -0.81
C GLY A 120 9.19 -7.27 -0.04
N ASP A 121 10.08 -6.30 -0.27
CA ASP A 121 11.41 -6.23 0.36
C ASP A 121 11.60 -5.00 1.26
N GLY A 122 10.51 -4.43 1.76
CA GLY A 122 10.57 -3.32 2.69
C GLY A 122 10.23 -1.96 2.12
N CYS A 123 9.69 -1.88 0.90
CA CYS A 123 9.31 -0.60 0.29
C CYS A 123 8.19 0.10 1.06
N VAL A 124 7.24 -0.63 1.61
CA VAL A 124 6.14 -0.07 2.42
C VAL A 124 6.71 0.50 3.72
N ARG A 125 7.56 -0.23 4.41
CA ARG A 125 8.25 0.27 5.60
C ARG A 125 9.06 1.52 5.30
N ASP A 126 9.76 1.57 4.18
CA ASP A 126 10.55 2.72 3.77
C ASP A 126 9.71 4.01 3.79
N VAL A 127 8.57 4.01 3.13
CA VAL A 127 7.73 5.23 3.07
C VAL A 127 7.04 5.54 4.38
N ILE A 128 6.58 4.54 5.13
CA ILE A 128 5.98 4.73 6.45
C ILE A 128 7.01 5.36 7.40
N GLU A 129 8.21 4.80 7.44
CA GLU A 129 9.29 5.29 8.28
C GLU A 129 9.62 6.76 7.98
N GLN A 130 9.75 7.10 6.71
CA GLN A 130 10.07 8.47 6.30
C GLN A 130 8.97 9.46 6.71
N VAL A 131 7.72 9.13 6.46
CA VAL A 131 6.58 9.98 6.83
C VAL A 131 6.55 10.19 8.35
N MET A 132 6.65 9.11 9.11
CA MET A 132 6.57 9.17 10.57
C MET A 132 7.76 9.87 11.19
N LYS A 133 8.96 9.75 10.60
CA LYS A 133 10.14 10.52 11.05
C LYS A 133 9.96 12.01 10.83
N ILE A 134 9.46 12.42 9.66
CA ILE A 134 9.18 13.82 9.37
C ILE A 134 8.18 14.41 10.37
N GLN A 135 7.20 13.61 10.78
CA GLN A 135 6.14 14.02 11.70
C GLN A 135 6.49 13.76 13.18
N ASN A 136 7.72 13.32 13.47
CA ASN A 136 8.22 13.02 14.82
C ASN A 136 7.39 11.95 15.54
N LYS A 137 6.91 10.92 14.80
CA LYS A 137 6.10 9.83 15.33
C LYS A 137 6.74 8.45 15.18
N TRP A 138 7.88 8.37 14.53
CA TRP A 138 8.68 7.13 14.48
C TRP A 138 9.45 6.98 15.79
N ILE A 139 9.74 5.75 16.14
CA ILE A 139 10.43 5.32 17.38
C ILE A 139 11.48 6.31 17.87
#